data_398a13b9b2ff259517479928d9326e69
#
_entry.id   398a13b9b2ff259517479928d9326e69
#
_cell.length_a   1.000
_cell.length_b   1.000
_cell.length_c   1.000
_cell.angle_alpha   90.00
_cell.angle_beta   90.00
_cell.angle_gamma   90.00
#
_symmetry.space_group_name_H-M   'P 1'
#
loop_
_entity.id
_entity.type
_entity.pdbx_description
1 polymer ?
#
loop_
_entity_poly.entity_id
_entity_poly.type
_entity_poly.pdbx_seq_one_letter_code
_entity_poly.pdbx_strand_id
1 'polypeptide(L)'
;KINREKSKDEVIGAYMNTIYFGRGAYGIDAAAQAYFGHGAADLTLSEAALIAAVIPAPSVWDPAISPGKARERWERDLNLMLEDGWITQAQRDAAVFPETIDPDTLNSESMSGTNGYLMAQVKSELLASGQFDEDKISQGGLRITSTIVKDYQDQAVEAAESMNQVRGWDPKYQHVALSSMDPATGEIFAEYAGPDFEERQQNTVTQDIAMAGSSFKPFALLANARLGGSVYDIYSGKSPQYFEGLDTAVANDGGYSFDNVTLVRATEYSMNTAYVALNDDVGPKNTLQAAVDAGIPEDTFGLTDELLNVLGSASPHNIDLATAYSTIANGGERVSAHIVKKVEDSRNKLLFSGDVDPVRVFDVEEVSSIMPALEAVTKGDGTANNIDPAIDRLVTAGKTGTSSDQLSAQFIGFVPGMVTAVSMYQSDELGNSVPLDDVGGLDHFHGGDWPVDVWIKYMKPVTKNLSGSDFTWKVESNRQGQNYSPIPLPTSTIEPPQSSNEPENNPIQSGVPSDEPTRDSNNGNGNGNGNGNGNGNGNGNGNGNGNGNGNGNG
;
A
#
# COMPACT_ATOMS: atom_id res chain seq x y z
N LYS A 1 -32.21 34.14 -21.37
CA LYS A 1 -32.99 33.90 -20.13
C LYS A 1 -32.24 34.41 -18.89
N ILE A 2 -30.92 34.16 -18.77
CA ILE A 2 -30.09 34.53 -17.62
C ILE A 2 -30.11 36.06 -17.35
N ASN A 3 -30.11 36.89 -18.40
CA ASN A 3 -30.09 38.36 -18.31
C ASN A 3 -31.37 39.02 -17.73
N ARG A 4 -32.42 38.25 -17.42
CA ARG A 4 -33.66 38.78 -16.85
C ARG A 4 -33.79 38.53 -15.35
N GLU A 5 -32.99 37.61 -14.82
CA GLU A 5 -33.10 37.13 -13.44
C GLU A 5 -31.88 37.47 -12.56
N LYS A 6 -30.74 37.86 -13.18
CA LYS A 6 -29.49 38.18 -12.48
C LYS A 6 -28.95 39.54 -12.86
N SER A 7 -28.26 40.20 -11.96
CA SER A 7 -27.53 41.43 -12.21
C SER A 7 -26.35 41.18 -13.16
N LYS A 8 -25.83 42.24 -13.81
CA LYS A 8 -24.63 42.12 -14.65
C LYS A 8 -23.42 41.62 -13.86
N ASP A 9 -23.26 42.08 -12.63
CA ASP A 9 -22.14 41.68 -11.77
C ASP A 9 -22.23 40.21 -11.38
N GLU A 10 -23.43 39.69 -11.10
CA GLU A 10 -23.64 38.24 -10.85
C GLU A 10 -23.35 37.40 -12.10
N VAL A 11 -23.69 37.90 -13.29
CA VAL A 11 -23.41 37.20 -14.56
C VAL A 11 -21.91 37.20 -14.86
N ILE A 12 -21.23 38.34 -14.68
CA ILE A 12 -19.78 38.45 -14.88
C ILE A 12 -19.04 37.60 -13.84
N GLY A 13 -19.44 37.69 -12.58
CA GLY A 13 -18.83 36.86 -11.53
C GLY A 13 -18.98 35.36 -11.80
N ALA A 14 -20.18 34.92 -12.21
CA ALA A 14 -20.39 33.53 -12.59
C ALA A 14 -19.55 33.13 -13.83
N TYR A 15 -19.45 34.00 -14.82
CA TYR A 15 -18.63 33.79 -16.02
C TYR A 15 -17.15 33.62 -15.64
N MET A 16 -16.60 34.61 -14.91
CA MET A 16 -15.18 34.62 -14.51
C MET A 16 -14.80 33.44 -13.60
N ASN A 17 -15.74 32.90 -12.84
CA ASN A 17 -15.49 31.77 -11.94
C ASN A 17 -15.72 30.39 -12.59
N THR A 18 -16.14 30.34 -13.89
CA THR A 18 -16.53 29.08 -14.52
C THR A 18 -15.81 28.76 -15.81
N ILE A 19 -15.37 29.78 -16.57
CA ILE A 19 -14.78 29.54 -17.88
C ILE A 19 -13.37 29.00 -17.79
N TYR A 20 -12.97 28.30 -18.85
CA TYR A 20 -11.63 27.79 -19.02
C TYR A 20 -10.68 28.87 -19.53
N PHE A 21 -9.54 29.02 -18.84
CA PHE A 21 -8.51 30.03 -19.17
C PHE A 21 -7.21 29.43 -19.74
N GLY A 22 -7.15 28.10 -19.96
CA GLY A 22 -5.92 27.40 -20.33
C GLY A 22 -5.25 26.77 -19.11
N ARG A 23 -4.20 25.97 -19.33
CA ARG A 23 -3.37 25.36 -18.27
C ARG A 23 -4.15 24.54 -17.24
N GLY A 24 -5.26 23.91 -17.64
CA GLY A 24 -6.16 23.22 -16.72
C GLY A 24 -6.98 24.13 -15.80
N ALA A 25 -6.85 25.45 -15.93
CA ALA A 25 -7.47 26.41 -15.02
C ALA A 25 -8.90 26.78 -15.45
N TYR A 26 -9.87 26.44 -14.61
CA TYR A 26 -11.26 26.91 -14.69
C TYR A 26 -11.51 27.93 -13.57
N GLY A 27 -11.97 29.12 -13.96
CA GLY A 27 -12.12 30.26 -13.05
C GLY A 27 -10.88 31.15 -12.97
N ILE A 28 -11.13 32.44 -12.70
CA ILE A 28 -10.10 33.49 -12.72
C ILE A 28 -9.01 33.29 -11.64
N ASP A 29 -9.38 32.77 -10.49
CA ASP A 29 -8.42 32.56 -9.40
C ASP A 29 -7.46 31.41 -9.72
N ALA A 30 -7.98 30.29 -10.24
CA ALA A 30 -7.16 29.21 -10.75
C ALA A 30 -6.26 29.64 -11.91
N ALA A 31 -6.77 30.51 -12.81
CA ALA A 31 -5.98 31.07 -13.89
C ALA A 31 -4.85 31.96 -13.37
N ALA A 32 -5.11 32.84 -12.39
CA ALA A 32 -4.09 33.69 -11.78
C ALA A 32 -2.98 32.86 -11.14
N GLN A 33 -3.34 31.80 -10.44
CA GLN A 33 -2.37 30.83 -9.89
C GLN A 33 -1.55 30.15 -11.00
N ALA A 34 -2.21 29.64 -12.05
CA ALA A 34 -1.56 28.90 -13.13
C ALA A 34 -0.65 29.75 -14.02
N TYR A 35 -0.95 31.05 -14.17
CA TYR A 35 -0.16 31.95 -14.99
C TYR A 35 0.90 32.72 -14.19
N PHE A 36 0.64 33.07 -12.90
CA PHE A 36 1.44 34.02 -12.14
C PHE A 36 1.81 33.56 -10.71
N GLY A 37 1.20 32.47 -10.18
CA GLY A 37 1.52 31.92 -8.85
C GLY A 37 0.89 32.69 -7.68
N HIS A 38 -0.11 33.53 -7.93
CA HIS A 38 -0.85 34.26 -6.89
C HIS A 38 -2.34 34.36 -7.21
N GLY A 39 -3.16 34.78 -6.23
CA GLY A 39 -4.61 34.85 -6.38
C GLY A 39 -5.10 35.98 -7.29
N ALA A 40 -6.34 35.85 -7.80
CA ALA A 40 -6.95 36.85 -8.69
C ALA A 40 -7.05 38.25 -8.09
N ALA A 41 -7.15 38.35 -6.75
CA ALA A 41 -7.19 39.66 -6.05
C ALA A 41 -5.88 40.46 -6.15
N ASP A 42 -4.77 39.80 -6.43
CA ASP A 42 -3.43 40.39 -6.50
C ASP A 42 -2.97 40.65 -7.95
N LEU A 43 -3.83 40.35 -8.95
CA LEU A 43 -3.51 40.58 -10.35
C LEU A 43 -3.23 42.06 -10.64
N THR A 44 -2.11 42.34 -11.28
CA THR A 44 -1.81 43.63 -11.87
C THR A 44 -2.67 43.90 -13.12
N LEU A 45 -2.73 45.15 -13.59
CA LEU A 45 -3.40 45.48 -14.84
C LEU A 45 -2.89 44.67 -16.02
N SER A 46 -1.59 44.48 -16.11
CA SER A 46 -0.93 43.72 -17.18
C SER A 46 -1.29 42.24 -17.17
N GLU A 47 -1.31 41.65 -16.01
CA GLU A 47 -1.66 40.24 -15.81
C GLU A 47 -3.15 39.99 -16.08
N ALA A 48 -4.04 40.83 -15.55
CA ALA A 48 -5.48 40.77 -15.82
C ALA A 48 -5.78 40.90 -17.33
N ALA A 49 -5.10 41.82 -18.00
CA ALA A 49 -5.24 42.00 -19.45
C ALA A 49 -4.75 40.77 -20.23
N LEU A 50 -3.69 40.10 -19.79
CA LEU A 50 -3.20 38.88 -20.44
C LEU A 50 -4.19 37.72 -20.27
N ILE A 51 -4.69 37.51 -19.05
CA ILE A 51 -5.70 36.46 -18.80
C ILE A 51 -6.95 36.70 -19.66
N ALA A 52 -7.44 37.96 -19.76
CA ALA A 52 -8.57 38.29 -20.60
C ALA A 52 -8.28 38.06 -22.10
N ALA A 53 -7.07 38.36 -22.53
CA ALA A 53 -6.63 38.22 -23.93
C ALA A 53 -6.64 36.78 -24.44
N VAL A 54 -6.39 35.79 -23.56
CA VAL A 54 -6.32 34.39 -23.96
C VAL A 54 -7.68 33.67 -23.93
N ILE A 55 -8.72 34.23 -23.30
CA ILE A 55 -10.06 33.61 -23.16
C ILE A 55 -10.59 32.96 -24.44
N PRO A 56 -10.52 33.61 -25.65
CA PRO A 56 -11.15 33.05 -26.85
C PRO A 56 -10.50 31.74 -27.35
N ALA A 57 -9.23 31.49 -27.03
CA ALA A 57 -8.53 30.29 -27.44
C ALA A 57 -7.37 29.99 -26.45
N PRO A 58 -7.67 29.65 -25.19
CA PRO A 58 -6.69 29.65 -24.10
C PRO A 58 -5.52 28.70 -24.36
N SER A 59 -5.79 27.49 -24.85
CA SER A 59 -4.75 26.49 -25.15
C SER A 59 -3.89 26.84 -26.39
N VAL A 60 -4.36 27.73 -27.26
CA VAL A 60 -3.63 28.13 -28.49
C VAL A 60 -2.87 29.44 -28.29
N TRP A 61 -3.44 30.36 -27.51
CA TRP A 61 -2.89 31.69 -27.27
C TRP A 61 -2.14 31.80 -25.95
N ASP A 62 -1.88 30.68 -25.29
CA ASP A 62 -1.01 30.66 -24.15
C ASP A 62 0.36 31.29 -24.48
N PRO A 63 0.89 32.19 -23.64
CA PRO A 63 2.20 32.80 -23.84
C PRO A 63 3.36 31.82 -24.01
N ALA A 64 3.30 30.66 -23.39
CA ALA A 64 4.30 29.59 -23.52
C ALA A 64 4.24 28.91 -24.91
N ILE A 65 3.03 28.86 -25.53
CA ILE A 65 2.81 28.20 -26.84
C ILE A 65 2.94 29.20 -27.98
N SER A 66 2.29 30.37 -27.84
CA SER A 66 2.21 31.40 -28.88
C SER A 66 2.50 32.78 -28.32
N PRO A 67 3.74 33.09 -27.90
CA PRO A 67 4.09 34.34 -27.22
C PRO A 67 3.79 35.59 -28.06
N GLY A 68 3.97 35.52 -29.39
CA GLY A 68 3.65 36.62 -30.31
C GLY A 68 2.16 36.90 -30.37
N LYS A 69 1.31 35.86 -30.41
CA LYS A 69 -0.14 36.01 -30.47
C LYS A 69 -0.71 36.48 -29.12
N ALA A 70 -0.19 35.95 -28.02
CA ALA A 70 -0.56 36.41 -26.68
C ALA A 70 -0.27 37.90 -26.50
N ARG A 71 0.91 38.37 -26.91
CA ARG A 71 1.30 39.78 -26.87
C ARG A 71 0.41 40.66 -27.78
N GLU A 72 0.14 40.27 -29.03
CA GLU A 72 -0.78 40.97 -29.94
C GLU A 72 -2.16 41.17 -29.29
N ARG A 73 -2.69 40.12 -28.68
CA ARG A 73 -3.99 40.16 -28.04
C ARG A 73 -4.00 41.02 -26.78
N TRP A 74 -2.98 40.90 -25.94
CA TRP A 74 -2.78 41.71 -24.75
C TRP A 74 -2.69 43.23 -25.10
N GLU A 75 -1.90 43.60 -26.10
CA GLU A 75 -1.81 45.00 -26.59
C GLU A 75 -3.15 45.52 -27.08
N ARG A 76 -3.89 44.70 -27.84
CA ARG A 76 -5.21 45.03 -28.32
C ARG A 76 -6.17 45.33 -27.17
N ASP A 77 -6.21 44.45 -26.17
CA ASP A 77 -7.17 44.57 -25.08
C ASP A 77 -6.85 45.78 -24.19
N LEU A 78 -5.57 46.08 -23.95
CA LEU A 78 -5.16 47.32 -23.26
C LEU A 78 -5.52 48.58 -24.08
N ASN A 79 -5.42 48.55 -25.41
CA ASN A 79 -5.81 49.65 -26.24
C ASN A 79 -7.34 49.88 -26.22
N LEU A 80 -8.13 48.80 -26.23
CA LEU A 80 -9.59 48.88 -26.06
C LEU A 80 -9.98 49.47 -24.69
N MET A 81 -9.29 49.03 -23.63
CA MET A 81 -9.50 49.58 -22.27
C MET A 81 -9.18 51.07 -22.20
N LEU A 82 -8.17 51.54 -22.92
CA LEU A 82 -7.84 52.95 -23.01
C LEU A 82 -8.91 53.72 -23.84
N GLU A 83 -9.33 53.18 -24.98
CA GLU A 83 -10.35 53.79 -25.87
C GLU A 83 -11.70 53.93 -25.14
N ASP A 84 -12.08 52.91 -24.34
CA ASP A 84 -13.30 52.91 -23.54
C ASP A 84 -13.18 53.68 -22.21
N GLY A 85 -11.99 54.24 -21.91
CA GLY A 85 -11.75 55.06 -20.71
C GLY A 85 -11.63 54.27 -19.39
N TRP A 86 -11.43 52.96 -19.46
CA TRP A 86 -11.22 52.12 -18.29
C TRP A 86 -9.83 52.30 -17.67
N ILE A 87 -8.84 52.70 -18.51
CA ILE A 87 -7.47 53.02 -18.06
C ILE A 87 -7.04 54.36 -18.68
N THR A 88 -6.08 55.01 -18.05
CA THR A 88 -5.44 56.23 -18.52
C THR A 88 -4.32 55.93 -19.53
N GLN A 89 -3.95 56.95 -20.37
CA GLN A 89 -2.76 56.83 -21.23
C GLN A 89 -1.50 56.48 -20.46
N ALA A 90 -1.30 57.07 -19.27
CA ALA A 90 -0.16 56.78 -18.43
C ALA A 90 -0.12 55.31 -17.94
N GLN A 91 -1.27 54.72 -17.62
CA GLN A 91 -1.37 53.31 -17.26
C GLN A 91 -1.11 52.40 -18.46
N ARG A 92 -1.61 52.78 -19.65
CA ARG A 92 -1.34 52.03 -20.88
C ARG A 92 0.16 52.03 -21.23
N ASP A 93 0.82 53.19 -21.12
CA ASP A 93 2.24 53.35 -21.45
C ASP A 93 3.16 52.66 -20.43
N ALA A 94 2.73 52.56 -19.19
CA ALA A 94 3.44 51.85 -18.13
C ALA A 94 3.26 50.33 -18.16
N ALA A 95 2.27 49.82 -18.93
CA ALA A 95 1.99 48.40 -18.97
C ALA A 95 3.12 47.63 -19.68
N VAL A 96 3.66 46.63 -19.03
CA VAL A 96 4.68 45.73 -19.57
C VAL A 96 4.05 44.34 -19.70
N PHE A 97 4.36 43.65 -20.81
CA PHE A 97 3.88 42.26 -21.00
C PHE A 97 4.42 41.38 -19.88
N PRO A 98 3.53 40.74 -19.10
CA PRO A 98 3.96 40.02 -17.92
C PRO A 98 4.70 38.71 -18.26
N GLU A 99 5.63 38.33 -17.41
CA GLU A 99 6.21 37.00 -17.42
C GLU A 99 5.20 36.02 -16.83
N THR A 100 5.15 34.82 -17.37
CA THR A 100 4.27 33.76 -16.88
C THR A 100 5.10 32.55 -16.41
N ILE A 101 4.56 31.81 -15.46
CA ILE A 101 5.12 30.52 -15.04
C ILE A 101 5.17 29.59 -16.25
N ASP A 102 6.22 28.80 -16.37
CA ASP A 102 6.30 27.75 -17.38
C ASP A 102 5.25 26.65 -17.03
N PRO A 103 4.28 26.36 -17.93
CA PRO A 103 3.27 25.34 -17.67
C PRO A 103 3.84 23.95 -17.39
N ASP A 104 5.03 23.64 -17.93
CA ASP A 104 5.68 22.35 -17.68
C ASP A 104 6.16 22.23 -16.23
N THR A 105 6.53 23.36 -15.60
CA THR A 105 6.91 23.35 -14.17
C THR A 105 5.70 23.12 -13.24
N LEU A 106 4.53 23.65 -13.60
CA LEU A 106 3.29 23.47 -12.81
C LEU A 106 2.77 22.03 -12.86
N ASN A 107 2.89 21.38 -14.01
CA ASN A 107 2.48 19.99 -14.17
C ASN A 107 3.48 19.02 -13.55
N SER A 108 4.78 19.32 -13.63
CA SER A 108 5.82 18.48 -13.07
C SER A 108 5.84 18.51 -11.54
N GLU A 109 5.66 19.69 -10.91
CA GLU A 109 5.70 19.79 -9.45
C GLU A 109 4.49 19.12 -8.75
N SER A 110 3.33 19.05 -9.39
CA SER A 110 2.12 18.49 -8.78
C SER A 110 2.00 16.97 -8.92
N MET A 111 2.54 16.40 -10.00
CA MET A 111 2.41 14.97 -10.31
C MET A 111 3.76 14.23 -10.30
N SER A 112 4.87 14.90 -10.00
CA SER A 112 6.20 14.29 -9.90
C SER A 112 6.51 13.87 -8.47
N GLY A 113 7.54 13.04 -8.33
CA GLY A 113 8.02 12.56 -7.05
C GLY A 113 6.95 11.82 -6.25
N THR A 114 7.11 11.83 -4.94
CA THR A 114 6.20 11.15 -4.00
C THR A 114 4.80 11.79 -3.95
N ASN A 115 4.66 13.08 -4.24
CA ASN A 115 3.37 13.77 -4.21
C ASN A 115 2.42 13.30 -5.31
N GLY A 116 2.94 12.84 -6.45
CA GLY A 116 2.11 12.33 -7.55
C GLY A 116 1.21 11.18 -7.12
N TYR A 117 1.70 10.28 -6.26
CA TYR A 117 0.90 9.18 -5.71
C TYR A 117 -0.26 9.69 -4.85
N LEU A 118 0.01 10.65 -3.95
CA LEU A 118 -1.02 11.24 -3.09
C LEU A 118 -2.11 11.95 -3.90
N MET A 119 -1.72 12.68 -4.93
CA MET A 119 -2.66 13.37 -5.82
C MET A 119 -3.52 12.38 -6.61
N ALA A 120 -2.92 11.30 -7.12
CA ALA A 120 -3.62 10.25 -7.83
C ALA A 120 -4.62 9.52 -6.90
N GLN A 121 -4.22 9.24 -5.67
CA GLN A 121 -5.08 8.60 -4.67
C GLN A 121 -6.24 9.49 -4.24
N VAL A 122 -6.02 10.78 -3.97
CA VAL A 122 -7.07 11.76 -3.70
C VAL A 122 -8.09 11.79 -4.84
N LYS A 123 -7.63 11.83 -6.09
CA LYS A 123 -8.51 11.81 -7.26
C LYS A 123 -9.31 10.50 -7.32
N SER A 124 -8.66 9.37 -7.11
CA SER A 124 -9.29 8.05 -7.12
C SER A 124 -10.38 7.94 -6.06
N GLU A 125 -10.12 8.39 -4.83
CA GLU A 125 -11.10 8.37 -3.74
C GLU A 125 -12.32 9.27 -4.04
N LEU A 126 -12.10 10.46 -4.61
CA LEU A 126 -13.18 11.34 -5.02
C LEU A 126 -14.07 10.71 -6.10
N LEU A 127 -13.47 10.06 -7.10
CA LEU A 127 -14.21 9.34 -8.15
C LEU A 127 -14.98 8.15 -7.57
N ALA A 128 -14.35 7.37 -6.68
CA ALA A 128 -14.97 6.22 -6.01
C ALA A 128 -16.16 6.62 -5.12
N SER A 129 -16.18 7.86 -4.59
CA SER A 129 -17.31 8.38 -3.80
C SER A 129 -18.62 8.49 -4.60
N GLY A 130 -18.55 8.49 -5.94
CA GLY A 130 -19.70 8.70 -6.83
C GLY A 130 -20.30 10.10 -6.79
N GLN A 131 -19.75 11.02 -5.99
CA GLN A 131 -20.20 12.42 -5.89
C GLN A 131 -19.46 13.34 -6.85
N PHE A 132 -18.32 12.90 -7.35
CA PHE A 132 -17.47 13.61 -8.30
C PHE A 132 -17.20 12.73 -9.52
N ASP A 133 -17.11 13.36 -10.67
CA ASP A 133 -16.65 12.80 -11.92
C ASP A 133 -15.43 13.59 -12.44
N GLU A 134 -14.78 13.09 -13.49
CA GLU A 134 -13.61 13.74 -14.11
C GLU A 134 -13.90 15.17 -14.52
N ASP A 135 -15.09 15.42 -15.09
CA ASP A 135 -15.48 16.75 -15.55
C ASP A 135 -15.60 17.72 -14.39
N LYS A 136 -16.23 17.30 -13.30
CA LYS A 136 -16.42 18.12 -12.09
C LYS A 136 -15.10 18.43 -11.38
N ILE A 137 -14.18 17.47 -11.33
CA ILE A 137 -12.84 17.68 -10.77
C ILE A 137 -12.05 18.65 -11.68
N SER A 138 -12.09 18.45 -13.00
CA SER A 138 -11.35 19.25 -13.98
C SER A 138 -11.90 20.66 -14.17
N GLN A 139 -13.21 20.89 -13.94
CA GLN A 139 -13.83 22.23 -14.04
C GLN A 139 -13.28 23.22 -13.02
N GLY A 140 -12.58 22.74 -11.99
CA GLY A 140 -11.95 23.58 -10.98
C GLY A 140 -12.93 24.21 -9.98
N GLY A 141 -12.41 25.11 -9.15
CA GLY A 141 -13.18 25.76 -8.10
C GLY A 141 -13.46 24.87 -6.88
N LEU A 142 -12.87 23.67 -6.82
CA LEU A 142 -12.89 22.80 -5.67
C LEU A 142 -11.66 23.07 -4.79
N ARG A 143 -11.88 23.19 -3.50
CA ARG A 143 -10.83 23.16 -2.50
C ARG A 143 -10.85 21.79 -1.82
N ILE A 144 -9.89 20.97 -2.14
CA ILE A 144 -9.75 19.63 -1.60
C ILE A 144 -8.72 19.69 -0.47
N THR A 145 -9.11 19.25 0.71
CA THR A 145 -8.21 19.12 1.86
C THR A 145 -7.98 17.64 2.10
N SER A 146 -6.72 17.21 2.06
CA SER A 146 -6.33 15.84 2.41
C SER A 146 -6.19 15.67 3.92
N THR A 147 -6.10 14.42 4.37
CA THR A 147 -5.78 14.04 5.75
C THR A 147 -4.28 14.08 6.04
N ILE A 148 -3.46 14.18 4.98
CA ILE A 148 -1.99 14.16 5.08
C ILE A 148 -1.48 15.28 5.97
N VAL A 149 -0.63 14.91 6.93
CA VAL A 149 0.08 15.84 7.80
C VAL A 149 1.48 16.05 7.24
N LYS A 150 1.74 17.26 6.75
CA LYS A 150 2.99 17.54 6.01
C LYS A 150 4.25 17.07 6.74
N ASP A 151 4.39 17.40 8.02
CA ASP A 151 5.58 17.01 8.79
C ASP A 151 5.73 15.49 8.91
N TYR A 152 4.62 14.75 8.99
CA TYR A 152 4.64 13.29 9.03
C TYR A 152 4.96 12.72 7.63
N GLN A 153 4.42 13.34 6.59
CA GLN A 153 4.73 12.96 5.21
C GLN A 153 6.22 13.14 4.90
N ASP A 154 6.81 14.27 5.29
CA ASP A 154 8.24 14.52 5.10
C ASP A 154 9.09 13.44 5.83
N GLN A 155 8.67 13.04 7.05
CA GLN A 155 9.33 11.97 7.80
C GLN A 155 9.15 10.59 7.17
N ALA A 156 8.00 10.30 6.56
CA ALA A 156 7.76 9.03 5.87
C ALA A 156 8.66 8.90 4.65
N VAL A 157 8.80 9.95 3.87
CA VAL A 157 9.72 10.02 2.73
C VAL A 157 11.16 9.82 3.19
N GLU A 158 11.61 10.58 4.21
CA GLU A 158 12.97 10.47 4.75
C GLU A 158 13.26 9.04 5.28
N ALA A 159 12.29 8.44 5.98
CA ALA A 159 12.46 7.09 6.52
C ALA A 159 12.57 6.04 5.42
N ALA A 160 11.67 6.06 4.43
CA ALA A 160 11.66 5.11 3.33
C ALA A 160 12.89 5.26 2.43
N GLU A 161 13.25 6.49 2.04
CA GLU A 161 14.40 6.76 1.17
C GLU A 161 15.75 6.55 1.86
N SER A 162 15.75 6.36 3.18
CA SER A 162 16.98 5.96 3.87
C SER A 162 17.51 4.61 3.41
N MET A 163 16.66 3.77 2.84
CA MET A 163 17.07 2.52 2.22
C MET A 163 18.05 2.72 1.06
N ASN A 164 18.01 3.86 0.37
CA ASN A 164 18.97 4.23 -0.69
C ASN A 164 20.42 4.32 -0.20
N GLN A 165 20.65 4.40 1.12
CA GLN A 165 21.97 4.37 1.74
C GLN A 165 22.43 2.94 2.08
N VAL A 166 21.54 1.96 1.98
CA VAL A 166 21.81 0.57 2.37
C VAL A 166 22.49 -0.14 1.20
N ARG A 167 23.61 -0.79 1.49
CA ARG A 167 24.35 -1.53 0.46
C ARG A 167 23.50 -2.67 -0.12
N GLY A 168 23.42 -2.76 -1.44
CA GLY A 168 22.64 -3.77 -2.14
C GLY A 168 21.19 -3.38 -2.37
N TRP A 169 20.72 -2.22 -1.86
CA TRP A 169 19.41 -1.69 -2.18
C TRP A 169 19.44 -0.96 -3.53
N ASP A 170 18.50 -1.32 -4.41
CA ASP A 170 18.26 -0.65 -5.69
C ASP A 170 16.75 -0.29 -5.78
N PRO A 171 16.37 0.99 -5.67
CA PRO A 171 14.97 1.42 -5.66
C PRO A 171 14.22 1.14 -6.98
N LYS A 172 14.92 0.75 -8.03
CA LYS A 172 14.30 0.33 -9.30
C LYS A 172 13.60 -1.02 -9.16
N TYR A 173 14.14 -1.91 -8.33
CA TYR A 173 13.66 -3.28 -8.19
C TYR A 173 13.13 -3.59 -6.79
N GLN A 174 13.65 -2.88 -5.78
CA GLN A 174 13.30 -3.06 -4.38
C GLN A 174 12.41 -1.92 -3.92
N HIS A 175 11.29 -2.26 -3.33
CA HIS A 175 10.22 -1.32 -3.03
C HIS A 175 9.98 -1.22 -1.53
N VAL A 176 9.72 0.00 -1.07
CA VAL A 176 9.17 0.29 0.26
C VAL A 176 7.76 0.80 0.07
N ALA A 177 6.82 0.24 0.82
CA ALA A 177 5.51 0.80 1.04
C ALA A 177 5.40 1.19 2.52
N LEU A 178 5.03 2.43 2.81
CA LEU A 178 4.77 2.89 4.16
C LEU A 178 3.44 3.62 4.20
N SER A 179 2.53 3.21 5.08
CA SER A 179 1.31 3.94 5.39
C SER A 179 1.18 4.14 6.89
N SER A 180 0.76 5.35 7.30
CA SER A 180 0.53 5.71 8.69
C SER A 180 -0.82 6.39 8.82
N MET A 181 -1.65 5.94 9.78
CA MET A 181 -3.02 6.40 9.90
C MET A 181 -3.50 6.50 11.35
N ASP A 182 -4.53 7.30 11.55
CA ASP A 182 -5.29 7.37 12.81
C ASP A 182 -6.21 6.15 12.91
N PRO A 183 -6.05 5.29 13.93
CA PRO A 183 -6.92 4.12 14.09
C PRO A 183 -8.37 4.46 14.44
N ALA A 184 -8.64 5.64 14.99
CA ALA A 184 -9.99 6.03 15.41
C ALA A 184 -10.81 6.68 14.29
N THR A 185 -10.16 7.36 13.36
CA THR A 185 -10.84 8.09 12.26
C THR A 185 -10.62 7.48 10.90
N GLY A 186 -9.57 6.69 10.68
CA GLY A 186 -9.15 6.19 9.38
C GLY A 186 -8.39 7.21 8.53
N GLU A 187 -8.14 8.42 9.04
CA GLU A 187 -7.37 9.45 8.35
C GLU A 187 -5.94 8.96 8.08
N ILE A 188 -5.51 8.95 6.82
CA ILE A 188 -4.12 8.66 6.44
C ILE A 188 -3.28 9.90 6.72
N PHE A 189 -2.35 9.79 7.66
CA PHE A 189 -1.46 10.88 8.05
C PHE A 189 -0.27 11.05 7.12
N ALA A 190 0.27 9.95 6.62
CA ALA A 190 1.41 9.90 5.73
C ALA A 190 1.42 8.61 4.91
N GLU A 191 1.97 8.71 3.69
CA GLU A 191 2.11 7.57 2.78
C GLU A 191 3.36 7.73 1.91
N TYR A 192 4.19 6.69 1.86
CA TYR A 192 5.25 6.59 0.88
C TYR A 192 4.93 5.42 -0.07
N ALA A 193 4.60 5.76 -1.31
CA ALA A 193 4.12 4.83 -2.32
C ALA A 193 5.09 4.65 -3.50
N GLY A 194 6.29 5.15 -3.36
CA GLY A 194 7.36 5.11 -4.34
C GLY A 194 8.11 6.44 -4.44
N PRO A 195 9.32 6.45 -5.04
CA PRO A 195 10.15 7.65 -5.10
C PRO A 195 9.65 8.68 -6.11
N ASP A 196 9.13 8.24 -7.26
CA ASP A 196 8.70 9.13 -8.33
C ASP A 196 7.53 8.54 -9.13
N PHE A 197 6.39 9.24 -9.10
CA PHE A 197 5.18 8.86 -9.82
C PHE A 197 5.35 8.93 -11.35
N GLU A 198 6.22 9.79 -11.86
CA GLU A 198 6.46 9.87 -13.31
C GLU A 198 7.24 8.66 -13.82
N GLU A 199 8.13 8.10 -13.00
CA GLU A 199 8.89 6.89 -13.35
C GLU A 199 8.05 5.61 -13.19
N ARG A 200 7.24 5.53 -12.13
CA ARG A 200 6.39 4.38 -11.83
C ARG A 200 5.07 4.84 -11.22
N GLN A 201 3.98 4.79 -11.97
CA GLN A 201 2.66 5.25 -11.51
C GLN A 201 1.96 4.28 -10.55
N GLN A 202 2.37 3.03 -10.51
CA GLN A 202 1.78 2.02 -9.65
C GLN A 202 2.15 2.28 -8.18
N ASN A 203 1.12 2.51 -7.36
CA ASN A 203 1.25 2.86 -5.94
C ASN A 203 1.59 1.60 -5.12
N THR A 204 2.73 1.61 -4.40
CA THR A 204 3.17 0.45 -3.60
C THR A 204 2.30 0.21 -2.37
N VAL A 205 1.55 1.20 -1.91
CA VAL A 205 0.71 1.12 -0.71
C VAL A 205 -0.68 0.58 -1.03
N THR A 206 -1.28 0.98 -2.17
CA THR A 206 -2.69 0.71 -2.49
C THR A 206 -2.91 -0.20 -3.71
N GLN A 207 -1.86 -0.51 -4.49
CA GLN A 207 -1.97 -1.28 -5.72
C GLN A 207 -1.02 -2.48 -5.80
N ASP A 208 0.16 -2.39 -5.19
CA ASP A 208 1.04 -3.54 -5.10
C ASP A 208 0.57 -4.50 -4.01
N ILE A 209 0.79 -5.78 -4.25
CA ILE A 209 0.48 -6.85 -3.30
C ILE A 209 1.76 -7.51 -2.81
N ALA A 210 1.81 -7.84 -1.53
CA ALA A 210 2.92 -8.57 -0.93
C ALA A 210 2.39 -9.61 0.08
N MET A 211 2.98 -10.79 0.09
CA MET A 211 2.56 -11.84 1.04
C MET A 211 2.67 -11.33 2.48
N ALA A 212 1.60 -11.48 3.25
CA ALA A 212 1.56 -11.03 4.64
C ALA A 212 2.59 -11.74 5.54
N GLY A 213 2.89 -13.00 5.23
CA GLY A 213 3.76 -13.80 6.10
C GLY A 213 3.24 -13.81 7.54
N SER A 214 4.13 -13.86 8.49
CA SER A 214 3.77 -13.89 9.91
C SER A 214 2.99 -12.69 10.45
N SER A 215 2.80 -11.61 9.66
CA SER A 215 1.91 -10.51 10.06
C SER A 215 0.43 -10.90 10.05
N PHE A 216 0.09 -12.07 9.49
CA PHE A 216 -1.27 -12.63 9.52
C PHE A 216 -1.63 -13.32 10.85
N LYS A 217 -0.65 -13.71 11.66
CA LYS A 217 -0.83 -14.45 12.93
C LYS A 217 -1.76 -13.78 13.95
N PRO A 218 -1.81 -12.45 14.12
CA PRO A 218 -2.74 -11.82 15.06
C PRO A 218 -4.22 -12.12 14.79
N PHE A 219 -4.60 -12.45 13.56
CA PHE A 219 -5.99 -12.82 13.25
C PHE A 219 -6.38 -14.19 13.83
N ALA A 220 -5.43 -15.11 13.97
CA ALA A 220 -5.67 -16.36 14.71
C ALA A 220 -5.81 -16.10 16.22
N LEU A 221 -5.09 -15.12 16.79
CA LEU A 221 -5.30 -14.71 18.18
C LEU A 221 -6.69 -14.10 18.40
N LEU A 222 -7.17 -13.27 17.47
CA LEU A 222 -8.53 -12.71 17.52
C LEU A 222 -9.59 -13.82 17.39
N ALA A 223 -9.40 -14.77 16.49
CA ALA A 223 -10.27 -15.94 16.36
C ALA A 223 -10.30 -16.76 17.66
N ASN A 224 -9.14 -17.01 18.27
CA ASN A 224 -9.03 -17.68 19.56
C ASN A 224 -9.75 -16.91 20.67
N ALA A 225 -9.57 -15.59 20.73
CA ALA A 225 -10.22 -14.73 21.70
C ALA A 225 -11.76 -14.77 21.57
N ARG A 226 -12.31 -14.76 20.35
CA ARG A 226 -13.75 -14.93 20.09
C ARG A 226 -14.31 -16.26 20.60
N LEU A 227 -13.50 -17.31 20.53
CA LEU A 227 -13.86 -18.64 21.04
C LEU A 227 -13.65 -18.78 22.56
N GLY A 228 -13.23 -17.71 23.24
CA GLY A 228 -13.00 -17.69 24.68
C GLY A 228 -11.60 -18.14 25.11
N GLY A 229 -10.70 -18.37 24.17
CA GLY A 229 -9.30 -18.72 24.43
C GLY A 229 -8.47 -17.55 24.97
N SER A 230 -7.24 -17.83 25.36
CA SER A 230 -6.31 -16.90 26.00
C SER A 230 -4.94 -16.93 25.32
N VAL A 231 -4.23 -15.81 25.31
CA VAL A 231 -2.81 -15.78 24.88
C VAL A 231 -1.86 -16.50 25.84
N TYR A 232 -2.36 -16.93 27.01
CA TYR A 232 -1.64 -17.77 27.97
C TYR A 232 -1.90 -19.27 27.77
N ASP A 233 -2.73 -19.65 26.79
CA ASP A 233 -2.88 -21.05 26.40
C ASP A 233 -1.55 -21.60 25.87
N ILE A 234 -1.31 -22.88 26.14
CA ILE A 234 -0.02 -23.49 25.91
C ILE A 234 -0.07 -24.44 24.71
N TYR A 235 0.82 -24.19 23.76
CA TYR A 235 1.02 -25.02 22.57
C TYR A 235 2.44 -25.58 22.51
N SER A 236 2.63 -26.64 21.70
CA SER A 236 3.97 -27.16 21.42
C SER A 236 4.74 -26.15 20.53
N GLY A 237 5.91 -25.75 21.00
CA GLY A 237 6.86 -24.95 20.19
C GLY A 237 7.94 -25.80 19.53
N LYS A 238 7.80 -27.16 19.53
CA LYS A 238 8.77 -28.07 18.89
C LYS A 238 8.85 -27.82 17.40
N SER A 239 10.03 -27.86 16.86
CA SER A 239 10.29 -27.66 15.44
C SER A 239 11.32 -28.68 14.96
N PRO A 240 11.09 -29.34 13.79
CA PRO A 240 9.85 -29.30 12.99
C PRO A 240 8.68 -30.10 13.61
N GLN A 241 7.44 -29.84 13.19
CA GLN A 241 6.22 -30.58 13.54
C GLN A 241 5.44 -30.98 12.28
N TYR A 242 4.79 -32.16 12.35
CA TYR A 242 3.88 -32.67 11.32
C TYR A 242 2.43 -32.39 11.74
N PHE A 243 1.62 -31.96 10.81
CA PHE A 243 0.19 -31.71 11.01
C PHE A 243 -0.61 -32.58 10.05
N GLU A 244 -1.79 -33.01 10.47
CA GLU A 244 -2.67 -33.82 9.64
C GLU A 244 -3.05 -33.03 8.37
N GLY A 245 -2.99 -33.69 7.20
CA GLY A 245 -3.29 -33.07 5.91
C GLY A 245 -2.13 -32.29 5.27
N LEU A 246 -0.96 -32.22 5.91
CA LEU A 246 0.23 -31.62 5.31
C LEU A 246 1.25 -32.70 4.91
N ASP A 247 1.74 -32.60 3.69
CA ASP A 247 2.78 -33.54 3.16
C ASP A 247 4.17 -33.24 3.72
N THR A 248 4.40 -32.02 4.24
CA THR A 248 5.69 -31.57 4.75
C THR A 248 5.56 -31.06 6.18
N ALA A 249 6.64 -31.23 6.96
CA ALA A 249 6.70 -30.70 8.32
C ALA A 249 6.77 -29.16 8.31
N VAL A 250 6.09 -28.54 9.26
CA VAL A 250 6.22 -27.10 9.54
C VAL A 250 7.42 -26.87 10.43
N ALA A 251 8.30 -25.95 10.05
CA ALA A 251 9.45 -25.55 10.84
C ALA A 251 9.33 -24.09 11.30
N ASN A 252 9.91 -23.81 12.48
CA ASN A 252 10.08 -22.42 12.94
C ASN A 252 11.27 -21.80 12.23
N ASP A 253 11.13 -20.52 11.86
CA ASP A 253 12.23 -19.74 11.37
C ASP A 253 13.31 -19.55 12.45
N GLY A 254 14.59 -19.40 12.03
CA GLY A 254 15.72 -19.31 12.96
C GLY A 254 16.04 -20.58 13.77
N GLY A 255 15.35 -21.71 13.50
CA GLY A 255 15.62 -23.00 14.11
C GLY A 255 15.21 -23.12 15.60
N TYR A 256 14.43 -22.20 16.12
CA TYR A 256 13.94 -22.25 17.50
C TYR A 256 13.03 -23.45 17.73
N SER A 257 13.25 -24.15 18.85
CA SER A 257 12.45 -25.32 19.25
C SER A 257 12.26 -25.29 20.76
N PHE A 258 11.01 -25.33 21.23
CA PHE A 258 10.63 -25.32 22.65
C PHE A 258 9.62 -26.44 22.92
N ASP A 259 9.64 -27.03 24.12
CA ASP A 259 8.67 -28.09 24.44
C ASP A 259 7.24 -27.55 24.47
N ASN A 260 7.01 -26.55 25.33
CA ASN A 260 5.70 -25.90 25.49
C ASN A 260 5.89 -24.40 25.62
N VAL A 261 5.05 -23.65 24.96
CA VAL A 261 5.07 -22.17 24.94
C VAL A 261 3.67 -21.62 25.09
N THR A 262 3.53 -20.49 25.77
CA THR A 262 2.29 -19.70 25.68
C THR A 262 2.20 -19.03 24.33
N LEU A 263 0.99 -18.61 23.90
CA LEU A 263 0.83 -17.84 22.69
C LEU A 263 1.54 -16.47 22.78
N VAL A 264 1.72 -15.90 23.98
CA VAL A 264 2.58 -14.72 24.16
C VAL A 264 4.00 -15.03 23.66
N ARG A 265 4.60 -16.13 24.15
CA ARG A 265 5.95 -16.53 23.74
C ARG A 265 6.02 -16.95 22.28
N ALA A 266 4.99 -17.63 21.78
CA ALA A 266 4.90 -18.00 20.36
C ALA A 266 4.82 -16.77 19.44
N THR A 267 4.16 -15.69 19.89
CA THR A 267 4.06 -14.42 19.15
C THR A 267 5.38 -13.65 19.19
N GLU A 268 6.00 -13.59 20.36
CA GLU A 268 7.30 -12.96 20.60
C GLU A 268 8.38 -13.48 19.65
N TYR A 269 8.46 -14.83 19.48
CA TYR A 269 9.39 -15.48 18.55
C TYR A 269 8.81 -15.76 17.16
N SER A 270 7.56 -15.35 16.91
CA SER A 270 6.88 -15.61 15.64
C SER A 270 6.84 -17.09 15.23
N MET A 271 6.64 -18.03 16.18
CA MET A 271 6.72 -19.48 15.97
C MET A 271 5.65 -19.97 14.99
N ASN A 272 6.06 -20.63 13.91
CA ASN A 272 5.14 -21.20 12.93
C ASN A 272 4.38 -22.41 13.49
N THR A 273 5.08 -23.31 14.17
CA THR A 273 4.51 -24.57 14.65
C THR A 273 3.39 -24.37 15.67
N ALA A 274 3.59 -23.47 16.64
CA ALA A 274 2.57 -23.15 17.64
C ALA A 274 1.35 -22.46 17.01
N TYR A 275 1.56 -21.62 15.99
CA TYR A 275 0.47 -20.93 15.31
C TYR A 275 -0.32 -21.82 14.34
N VAL A 276 0.33 -22.79 13.69
CA VAL A 276 -0.41 -23.78 12.90
C VAL A 276 -1.26 -24.68 13.82
N ALA A 277 -0.73 -25.07 15.00
CA ALA A 277 -1.52 -25.80 15.99
C ALA A 277 -2.70 -24.96 16.53
N LEU A 278 -2.49 -23.68 16.82
CA LEU A 278 -3.57 -22.77 17.19
C LEU A 278 -4.62 -22.68 16.08
N ASN A 279 -4.17 -22.54 14.83
CA ASN A 279 -5.07 -22.40 13.68
C ASN A 279 -5.89 -23.67 13.41
N ASP A 280 -5.33 -24.83 13.65
CA ASP A 280 -6.05 -26.10 13.61
C ASP A 280 -7.17 -26.14 14.67
N ASP A 281 -6.86 -25.75 15.90
CA ASP A 281 -7.81 -25.72 17.02
C ASP A 281 -8.95 -24.70 16.82
N VAL A 282 -8.63 -23.46 16.40
CA VAL A 282 -9.65 -22.43 16.19
C VAL A 282 -10.42 -22.61 14.87
N GLY A 283 -9.85 -23.38 13.95
CA GLY A 283 -10.33 -23.56 12.58
C GLY A 283 -9.90 -22.43 11.64
N PRO A 284 -9.23 -22.77 10.52
CA PRO A 284 -8.66 -21.80 9.57
C PRO A 284 -9.67 -20.79 9.02
N LYS A 285 -10.93 -21.21 8.87
CA LYS A 285 -12.03 -20.34 8.47
C LYS A 285 -12.30 -19.20 9.48
N ASN A 286 -12.14 -19.46 10.78
CA ASN A 286 -12.33 -18.43 11.80
C ASN A 286 -11.18 -17.42 11.80
N THR A 287 -9.96 -17.87 11.51
CA THR A 287 -8.80 -16.97 11.29
C THR A 287 -9.01 -16.09 10.05
N LEU A 288 -9.47 -16.68 8.93
CA LEU A 288 -9.85 -15.93 7.72
C LEU A 288 -10.91 -14.88 8.04
N GLN A 289 -12.00 -15.30 8.72
CA GLN A 289 -13.10 -14.38 9.05
C GLN A 289 -12.62 -13.24 9.98
N ALA A 290 -11.75 -13.52 10.93
CA ALA A 290 -11.17 -12.49 11.79
C ALA A 290 -10.33 -11.49 11.00
N ALA A 291 -9.58 -11.92 9.98
CA ALA A 291 -8.83 -11.04 9.09
C ALA A 291 -9.76 -10.13 8.27
N VAL A 292 -10.82 -10.70 7.70
CA VAL A 292 -11.84 -9.96 6.94
C VAL A 292 -12.58 -8.95 7.82
N ASP A 293 -13.00 -9.39 9.01
CA ASP A 293 -13.67 -8.49 9.97
C ASP A 293 -12.74 -7.34 10.38
N ALA A 294 -11.45 -7.60 10.55
CA ALA A 294 -10.46 -6.58 10.86
C ALA A 294 -10.26 -5.57 9.73
N GLY A 295 -10.48 -5.94 8.47
CA GLY A 295 -10.39 -5.03 7.34
C GLY A 295 -9.60 -5.53 6.13
N ILE A 296 -9.12 -6.78 6.15
CA ILE A 296 -8.54 -7.40 4.95
C ILE A 296 -9.67 -7.67 3.94
N PRO A 297 -9.58 -7.20 2.68
CA PRO A 297 -10.61 -7.45 1.66
C PRO A 297 -10.83 -8.94 1.41
N GLU A 298 -12.09 -9.36 1.21
CA GLU A 298 -12.46 -10.75 0.97
C GLU A 298 -11.85 -11.32 -0.32
N ASP A 299 -11.58 -10.47 -1.30
CA ASP A 299 -10.99 -10.80 -2.60
C ASP A 299 -9.46 -10.71 -2.60
N THR A 300 -8.82 -10.54 -1.45
CA THR A 300 -7.35 -10.51 -1.32
C THR A 300 -6.74 -11.78 -1.92
N PHE A 301 -5.77 -11.60 -2.82
CA PHE A 301 -5.08 -12.71 -3.46
C PHE A 301 -4.43 -13.64 -2.43
N GLY A 302 -4.67 -14.95 -2.56
CA GLY A 302 -4.12 -15.97 -1.66
C GLY A 302 -4.83 -16.07 -0.30
N LEU A 303 -5.92 -15.34 -0.07
CA LEU A 303 -6.74 -15.47 1.13
C LEU A 303 -7.60 -16.74 1.04
N THR A 304 -7.27 -17.75 1.84
CA THR A 304 -7.95 -19.08 1.84
C THR A 304 -8.27 -19.52 3.27
N ASP A 305 -9.12 -20.53 3.40
CA ASP A 305 -9.45 -21.19 4.67
C ASP A 305 -8.66 -22.49 4.91
N GLU A 306 -7.44 -22.56 4.36
CA GLU A 306 -6.53 -23.68 4.53
C GLU A 306 -5.71 -23.57 5.81
N LEU A 307 -5.22 -24.72 6.33
CA LEU A 307 -4.51 -24.81 7.61
C LEU A 307 -3.31 -23.84 7.72
N LEU A 308 -2.59 -23.60 6.65
CA LEU A 308 -1.42 -22.73 6.62
C LEU A 308 -1.73 -21.25 6.39
N ASN A 309 -3.00 -20.83 6.26
CA ASN A 309 -3.36 -19.44 6.05
C ASN A 309 -2.83 -18.51 7.16
N VAL A 310 -2.70 -19.02 8.39
CA VAL A 310 -2.13 -18.30 9.54
C VAL A 310 -0.67 -17.89 9.33
N LEU A 311 0.04 -18.54 8.42
CA LEU A 311 1.41 -18.19 8.04
C LEU A 311 1.47 -17.08 6.97
N GLY A 312 0.29 -16.58 6.53
CA GLY A 312 0.17 -15.40 5.68
C GLY A 312 0.44 -15.63 4.20
N SER A 313 -0.19 -16.67 3.62
CA SER A 313 -0.24 -16.87 2.16
C SER A 313 -1.02 -15.76 1.43
N ALA A 314 -1.90 -15.05 2.14
CA ALA A 314 -2.61 -13.89 1.61
C ALA A 314 -1.64 -12.76 1.28
N SER A 315 -1.92 -12.04 0.18
CA SER A 315 -1.12 -10.92 -0.32
C SER A 315 -1.96 -9.64 -0.34
N PRO A 316 -2.26 -9.04 0.81
CA PRO A 316 -2.99 -7.78 0.91
C PRO A 316 -2.11 -6.61 0.44
N HIS A 317 -2.75 -5.47 0.16
CA HIS A 317 -2.04 -4.21 0.04
C HIS A 317 -1.49 -3.75 1.40
N ASN A 318 -0.49 -2.88 1.39
CA ASN A 318 0.07 -2.32 2.63
C ASN A 318 -1.00 -1.57 3.45
N ILE A 319 -1.89 -0.82 2.78
CA ILE A 319 -2.99 -0.09 3.42
C ILE A 319 -4.04 -1.03 4.06
N ASP A 320 -4.25 -2.21 3.50
CA ASP A 320 -5.17 -3.20 4.07
C ASP A 320 -4.65 -3.73 5.41
N LEU A 321 -3.33 -3.99 5.48
CA LEU A 321 -2.67 -4.36 6.74
C LEU A 321 -2.74 -3.23 7.76
N ALA A 322 -2.47 -1.98 7.36
CA ALA A 322 -2.61 -0.81 8.22
C ALA A 322 -4.05 -0.70 8.77
N THR A 323 -5.06 -0.87 7.91
CA THR A 323 -6.48 -0.84 8.29
C THR A 323 -6.83 -1.96 9.27
N ALA A 324 -6.38 -3.19 8.99
CA ALA A 324 -6.67 -4.33 9.86
C ALA A 324 -6.02 -4.19 11.24
N TYR A 325 -4.80 -3.68 11.31
CA TYR A 325 -4.13 -3.41 12.58
C TYR A 325 -4.69 -2.15 13.27
N SER A 326 -5.26 -1.20 12.52
CA SER A 326 -5.99 -0.06 13.10
C SER A 326 -7.22 -0.53 13.86
N THR A 327 -7.92 -1.55 13.37
CA THR A 327 -9.02 -2.19 14.10
C THR A 327 -8.57 -2.73 15.46
N ILE A 328 -7.38 -3.34 15.54
CA ILE A 328 -6.79 -3.80 16.81
C ILE A 328 -6.42 -2.59 17.68
N ALA A 329 -5.71 -1.61 17.10
CA ALA A 329 -5.27 -0.41 17.83
C ALA A 329 -6.43 0.45 18.32
N ASN A 330 -7.61 0.33 17.72
CA ASN A 330 -8.86 1.01 18.10
C ASN A 330 -9.81 0.13 18.94
N GLY A 331 -9.28 -0.92 19.60
CA GLY A 331 -10.06 -1.76 20.51
C GLY A 331 -11.21 -2.51 19.86
N GLY A 332 -11.09 -2.86 18.59
CA GLY A 332 -12.05 -3.67 17.83
C GLY A 332 -13.08 -2.86 17.02
N GLU A 333 -12.92 -1.55 16.92
CA GLU A 333 -13.69 -0.71 16.00
C GLU A 333 -12.92 -0.52 14.70
N ARG A 334 -13.50 -0.98 13.59
CA ARG A 334 -12.94 -0.84 12.25
C ARG A 334 -13.38 0.49 11.64
N VAL A 335 -12.42 1.21 11.06
CA VAL A 335 -12.65 2.41 10.25
C VAL A 335 -11.91 2.24 8.93
N SER A 336 -12.55 2.60 7.81
CA SER A 336 -11.89 2.54 6.50
C SER A 336 -10.85 3.66 6.36
N ALA A 337 -9.69 3.30 5.83
CA ALA A 337 -8.66 4.29 5.50
C ALA A 337 -9.15 5.25 4.42
N HIS A 338 -8.84 6.54 4.56
CA HIS A 338 -9.17 7.57 3.59
C HIS A 338 -8.15 8.71 3.58
N ILE A 339 -7.97 9.33 2.42
CA ILE A 339 -7.01 10.42 2.22
C ILE A 339 -7.68 11.78 2.02
N VAL A 340 -8.98 11.82 1.66
CA VAL A 340 -9.74 13.06 1.48
C VAL A 340 -10.43 13.42 2.79
N LYS A 341 -10.01 14.52 3.40
CA LYS A 341 -10.65 15.05 4.61
C LYS A 341 -11.95 15.77 4.30
N LYS A 342 -11.94 16.66 3.32
CA LYS A 342 -13.12 17.40 2.87
C LYS A 342 -12.94 18.02 1.49
N VAL A 343 -14.06 18.31 0.83
CA VAL A 343 -14.11 19.12 -0.38
C VAL A 343 -15.07 20.28 -0.17
N GLU A 344 -14.62 21.49 -0.51
CA GLU A 344 -15.40 22.73 -0.44
C GLU A 344 -15.44 23.40 -1.83
N ASP A 345 -16.51 24.15 -2.12
CA ASP A 345 -16.57 25.00 -3.30
C ASP A 345 -15.82 26.33 -3.08
N SER A 346 -15.74 27.15 -4.12
CA SER A 346 -15.09 28.49 -4.08
C SER A 346 -15.71 29.46 -3.06
N ARG A 347 -16.88 29.14 -2.48
CA ARG A 347 -17.57 29.91 -1.44
C ARG A 347 -17.42 29.28 -0.06
N ASN A 348 -16.52 28.32 0.12
CA ASN A 348 -16.32 27.53 1.35
C ASN A 348 -17.56 26.71 1.78
N LYS A 349 -18.45 26.38 0.84
CA LYS A 349 -19.54 25.46 1.12
C LYS A 349 -19.01 24.03 1.07
N LEU A 350 -19.21 23.27 2.14
CA LEU A 350 -18.88 21.86 2.18
C LEU A 350 -19.68 21.07 1.15
N LEU A 351 -18.98 20.35 0.29
CA LEU A 351 -19.53 19.47 -0.74
C LEU A 351 -19.35 17.98 -0.38
N PHE A 352 -18.30 17.64 0.36
CA PHE A 352 -17.96 16.29 0.78
C PHE A 352 -17.20 16.32 2.10
N SER A 353 -17.50 15.40 3.00
CA SER A 353 -16.69 15.06 4.19
C SER A 353 -16.21 13.63 4.06
N GLY A 354 -14.92 13.41 4.35
CA GLY A 354 -14.30 12.09 4.41
C GLY A 354 -14.57 11.33 5.71
N ASP A 355 -15.31 11.93 6.65
CA ASP A 355 -15.62 11.29 7.92
C ASP A 355 -16.29 9.91 7.71
N VAL A 356 -15.77 8.89 8.37
CA VAL A 356 -16.25 7.51 8.32
C VAL A 356 -16.69 7.08 9.71
N ASP A 357 -17.89 6.52 9.80
CA ASP A 357 -18.38 5.99 11.07
C ASP A 357 -17.67 4.68 11.42
N PRO A 358 -17.15 4.52 12.64
CA PRO A 358 -16.52 3.28 13.08
C PRO A 358 -17.56 2.15 13.23
N VAL A 359 -17.16 0.94 12.89
CA VAL A 359 -17.95 -0.28 13.02
C VAL A 359 -17.29 -1.23 14.01
N ARG A 360 -17.97 -1.54 15.11
CA ARG A 360 -17.45 -2.53 16.07
C ARG A 360 -17.53 -3.93 15.47
N VAL A 361 -16.37 -4.56 15.31
CA VAL A 361 -16.22 -5.89 14.72
C VAL A 361 -15.64 -6.90 15.73
N PHE A 362 -14.97 -6.43 16.78
CA PHE A 362 -14.50 -7.24 17.91
C PHE A 362 -14.90 -6.58 19.22
N ASP A 363 -15.16 -7.38 20.25
CA ASP A 363 -15.35 -6.86 21.59
C ASP A 363 -14.02 -6.30 22.15
N VAL A 364 -14.12 -5.24 22.96
CA VAL A 364 -12.94 -4.64 23.61
C VAL A 364 -12.14 -5.66 24.44
N GLU A 365 -12.83 -6.60 25.10
CA GLU A 365 -12.19 -7.65 25.88
C GLU A 365 -11.43 -8.64 24.99
N GLU A 366 -11.94 -8.97 23.80
CA GLU A 366 -11.26 -9.83 22.83
C GLU A 366 -9.94 -9.20 22.41
N VAL A 367 -9.97 -7.94 22.01
CA VAL A 367 -8.76 -7.19 21.61
C VAL A 367 -7.81 -6.98 22.77
N SER A 368 -8.32 -6.58 23.96
CA SER A 368 -7.48 -6.40 25.14
C SER A 368 -6.75 -7.70 25.53
N SER A 369 -7.39 -8.85 25.33
CA SER A 369 -6.83 -10.15 25.69
C SER A 369 -5.64 -10.57 24.82
N ILE A 370 -5.51 -10.05 23.59
CA ILE A 370 -4.39 -10.37 22.70
C ILE A 370 -3.22 -9.38 22.80
N MET A 371 -3.44 -8.20 23.41
CA MET A 371 -2.41 -7.17 23.51
C MET A 371 -1.10 -7.63 24.15
N PRO A 372 -1.09 -8.44 25.23
CA PRO A 372 0.18 -8.92 25.82
C PRO A 372 1.07 -9.67 24.82
N ALA A 373 0.47 -10.37 23.85
CA ALA A 373 1.21 -11.09 22.81
C ALA A 373 1.81 -10.12 21.77
N LEU A 374 1.06 -9.10 21.36
CA LEU A 374 1.53 -8.11 20.40
C LEU A 374 2.56 -7.14 20.99
N GLU A 375 2.43 -6.80 22.28
CA GLU A 375 3.42 -5.99 23.00
C GLU A 375 4.75 -6.76 23.21
N ALA A 376 4.72 -8.08 23.36
CA ALA A 376 5.92 -8.89 23.50
C ALA A 376 6.82 -8.87 22.26
N VAL A 377 6.25 -8.63 21.08
CA VAL A 377 7.01 -8.54 19.81
C VAL A 377 8.00 -7.38 19.83
N THR A 378 7.65 -6.26 20.47
CA THR A 378 8.44 -5.02 20.47
C THR A 378 9.40 -4.89 21.65
N LYS A 379 9.42 -5.90 22.56
CA LYS A 379 10.15 -5.89 23.83
C LYS A 379 10.95 -7.17 24.03
N GLY A 380 11.84 -7.16 25.01
CA GLY A 380 12.55 -8.35 25.48
C GLY A 380 13.34 -9.08 24.39
N ASP A 381 12.96 -10.32 24.11
CA ASP A 381 13.54 -11.15 23.04
C ASP A 381 12.67 -11.13 21.76
N GLY A 382 11.70 -10.22 21.66
CA GLY A 382 10.77 -10.10 20.54
C GLY A 382 11.45 -9.80 19.21
N THR A 383 10.81 -10.19 18.12
CA THR A 383 11.34 -10.02 16.76
C THR A 383 11.52 -8.57 16.31
N ALA A 384 11.02 -7.60 17.10
CA ALA A 384 11.18 -6.16 16.90
C ALA A 384 11.61 -5.44 18.18
N ASN A 385 12.47 -6.06 18.98
CA ASN A 385 12.86 -5.59 20.33
C ASN A 385 13.68 -4.29 20.36
N ASN A 386 14.19 -3.82 19.23
CA ASN A 386 14.85 -2.52 19.11
C ASN A 386 13.86 -1.33 19.17
N ILE A 387 12.55 -1.59 19.11
CA ILE A 387 11.51 -0.55 19.20
C ILE A 387 11.40 0.02 20.62
N ASP A 388 11.34 -0.86 21.64
CA ASP A 388 11.15 -0.41 23.04
C ASP A 388 12.18 0.64 23.49
N PRO A 389 13.49 0.44 23.29
CA PRO A 389 14.46 1.48 23.64
C PRO A 389 14.44 2.71 22.72
N ALA A 390 13.81 2.63 21.54
CA ALA A 390 13.72 3.76 20.61
C ALA A 390 12.50 4.65 20.88
N ILE A 391 11.40 4.07 21.39
CA ILE A 391 10.10 4.72 21.68
C ILE A 391 9.63 4.37 23.10
N ASP A 392 10.47 4.66 24.08
CA ASP A 392 10.32 4.28 25.50
C ASP A 392 9.14 4.96 26.23
N ARG A 393 8.55 5.98 25.64
CA ARG A 393 7.48 6.79 26.24
C ARG A 393 6.08 6.23 26.03
N LEU A 394 5.88 5.43 25.01
CA LEU A 394 4.57 4.91 24.60
C LEU A 394 4.58 3.38 24.67
N VAL A 395 3.44 2.79 25.01
CA VAL A 395 3.24 1.37 24.77
C VAL A 395 3.27 1.13 23.26
N THR A 396 4.09 0.17 22.85
CA THR A 396 4.22 -0.26 21.45
C THR A 396 3.74 -1.70 21.31
N ALA A 397 3.04 -1.99 20.24
CA ALA A 397 2.61 -3.33 19.88
C ALA A 397 2.68 -3.51 18.37
N GLY A 398 2.77 -4.75 17.90
CA GLY A 398 2.84 -5.00 16.48
C GLY A 398 3.19 -6.43 16.13
N LYS A 399 3.49 -6.67 14.86
CA LYS A 399 3.93 -7.97 14.36
C LYS A 399 4.85 -7.82 13.16
N THR A 400 5.95 -8.56 13.17
CA THR A 400 6.82 -8.77 12.01
C THR A 400 6.24 -9.82 11.08
N GLY A 401 6.39 -9.60 9.79
CA GLY A 401 6.03 -10.56 8.74
C GLY A 401 7.25 -10.84 7.86
N THR A 402 7.48 -12.11 7.57
CA THR A 402 8.43 -12.57 6.56
C THR A 402 7.74 -13.67 5.79
N SER A 403 7.67 -13.55 4.48
CA SER A 403 7.08 -14.58 3.64
C SER A 403 8.07 -15.72 3.37
N SER A 404 7.55 -16.85 2.90
CA SER A 404 8.38 -17.93 2.37
C SER A 404 9.31 -17.40 1.29
N ASP A 405 10.53 -17.94 1.24
CA ASP A 405 11.58 -17.57 0.28
C ASP A 405 11.94 -16.07 0.30
N GLN A 406 11.66 -15.36 1.41
CA GLN A 406 11.95 -13.92 1.60
C GLN A 406 11.42 -13.01 0.47
N LEU A 407 10.29 -13.35 -0.15
CA LEU A 407 9.67 -12.54 -1.20
C LEU A 407 9.12 -11.21 -0.70
N SER A 408 8.83 -11.13 0.60
CA SER A 408 8.42 -9.91 1.29
C SER A 408 8.82 -9.93 2.75
N ALA A 409 9.09 -8.74 3.28
CA ALA A 409 9.35 -8.50 4.69
C ALA A 409 8.51 -7.32 5.16
N GLN A 410 7.86 -7.44 6.33
CA GLN A 410 6.90 -6.46 6.79
C GLN A 410 7.00 -6.23 8.29
N PHE A 411 6.68 -5.04 8.72
CA PHE A 411 6.36 -4.74 10.11
C PHE A 411 5.14 -3.83 10.19
N ILE A 412 4.13 -4.26 10.91
CA ILE A 412 2.98 -3.44 11.22
C ILE A 412 2.99 -3.22 12.73
N GLY A 413 3.25 -1.98 13.11
CA GLY A 413 3.34 -1.56 14.50
C GLY A 413 2.43 -0.40 14.82
N PHE A 414 2.00 -0.32 16.07
CA PHE A 414 1.11 0.74 16.52
C PHE A 414 1.41 1.19 17.94
N VAL A 415 1.07 2.44 18.17
CA VAL A 415 1.08 3.12 19.45
C VAL A 415 -0.30 3.73 19.69
N PRO A 416 -0.62 4.24 20.91
CA PRO A 416 -1.85 4.98 21.11
C PRO A 416 -1.99 6.13 20.11
N GLY A 417 -3.03 6.10 19.28
CA GLY A 417 -3.38 7.12 18.27
C GLY A 417 -2.64 7.03 16.93
N MET A 418 -1.86 5.99 16.66
CA MET A 418 -1.20 5.84 15.36
C MET A 418 -0.86 4.39 15.04
N VAL A 419 -1.18 3.96 13.83
CA VAL A 419 -0.74 2.69 13.23
C VAL A 419 0.14 2.99 12.03
N THR A 420 1.23 2.26 11.89
CA THR A 420 2.12 2.37 10.74
C THR A 420 2.50 0.99 10.21
N ALA A 421 2.24 0.77 8.94
CA ALA A 421 2.65 -0.44 8.21
C ALA A 421 3.83 -0.12 7.31
N VAL A 422 4.88 -0.94 7.38
CA VAL A 422 6.02 -0.91 6.46
C VAL A 422 6.11 -2.26 5.79
N SER A 423 6.06 -2.28 4.47
CA SER A 423 6.23 -3.48 3.64
C SER A 423 7.40 -3.28 2.69
N MET A 424 8.23 -4.30 2.55
CA MET A 424 9.35 -4.33 1.61
C MET A 424 9.28 -5.61 0.78
N TYR A 425 9.55 -5.49 -0.50
CA TYR A 425 9.56 -6.60 -1.46
C TYR A 425 10.41 -6.22 -2.67
N GLN A 426 10.74 -7.22 -3.48
CA GLN A 426 11.52 -7.03 -4.69
C GLN A 426 10.78 -7.59 -5.90
N SER A 427 10.89 -6.91 -7.03
CA SER A 427 10.40 -7.38 -8.33
C SER A 427 11.54 -7.40 -9.37
N ASP A 428 11.46 -8.33 -10.31
CA ASP A 428 12.33 -8.34 -11.48
C ASP A 428 11.86 -7.35 -12.57
N GLU A 429 12.56 -7.29 -13.70
CA GLU A 429 12.20 -6.42 -14.84
C GLU A 429 10.83 -6.75 -15.46
N LEU A 430 10.28 -7.91 -15.19
CA LEU A 430 8.97 -8.36 -15.66
C LEU A 430 7.86 -8.15 -14.62
N GLY A 431 8.22 -7.67 -13.42
CA GLY A 431 7.29 -7.47 -12.31
C GLY A 431 7.01 -8.73 -11.49
N ASN A 432 7.77 -9.82 -11.67
CA ASN A 432 7.62 -11.00 -10.83
C ASN A 432 8.29 -10.78 -9.47
N SER A 433 7.68 -11.30 -8.40
CA SER A 433 8.30 -11.28 -7.07
C SER A 433 9.56 -12.14 -7.05
N VAL A 434 10.64 -11.58 -6.50
CA VAL A 434 11.92 -12.27 -6.30
C VAL A 434 12.40 -12.06 -4.87
N PRO A 435 13.27 -12.95 -4.33
CA PRO A 435 13.75 -12.83 -2.96
C PRO A 435 14.47 -11.52 -2.66
N LEU A 436 14.33 -11.05 -1.43
CA LEU A 436 15.08 -9.92 -0.87
C LEU A 436 16.42 -10.42 -0.32
N ASP A 437 17.38 -10.69 -1.20
CA ASP A 437 18.69 -11.22 -0.85
C ASP A 437 19.78 -10.13 -0.92
N ASP A 438 20.88 -10.34 -0.18
CA ASP A 438 22.10 -9.51 -0.21
C ASP A 438 21.91 -8.02 0.13
N VAL A 439 20.81 -7.64 0.80
CA VAL A 439 20.55 -6.27 1.21
C VAL A 439 21.19 -5.99 2.57
N GLY A 440 22.02 -4.97 2.65
CA GLY A 440 22.68 -4.57 3.88
C GLY A 440 23.70 -5.58 4.41
N GLY A 441 24.06 -6.58 3.60
CA GLY A 441 24.96 -7.68 3.99
C GLY A 441 24.26 -8.76 4.80
N LEU A 442 22.93 -8.82 4.76
CA LEU A 442 22.13 -9.90 5.32
C LEU A 442 21.98 -11.02 4.28
N ASP A 443 22.30 -12.26 4.67
CA ASP A 443 22.06 -13.43 3.82
C ASP A 443 20.55 -13.70 3.69
N HIS A 444 19.76 -13.29 4.70
CA HIS A 444 18.32 -13.41 4.79
C HIS A 444 17.72 -12.11 5.31
N PHE A 445 16.67 -11.64 4.65
CA PHE A 445 16.01 -10.39 4.97
C PHE A 445 14.68 -10.67 5.69
N HIS A 446 14.57 -10.25 6.95
CA HIS A 446 13.39 -10.51 7.78
C HIS A 446 12.61 -9.23 8.09
N GLY A 447 11.34 -9.39 8.44
CA GLY A 447 10.50 -8.28 8.88
C GLY A 447 10.99 -7.56 10.14
N GLY A 448 11.84 -8.22 10.92
CA GLY A 448 12.53 -7.63 12.09
C GLY A 448 13.76 -6.78 11.76
N ASP A 449 14.22 -6.79 10.53
CA ASP A 449 15.39 -6.04 10.08
C ASP A 449 14.97 -4.64 9.56
N TRP A 450 15.18 -4.36 8.29
CA TRP A 450 14.92 -3.05 7.67
C TRP A 450 13.49 -2.53 7.79
N PRO A 451 12.41 -3.35 7.73
CA PRO A 451 11.07 -2.83 7.95
C PRO A 451 10.90 -2.21 9.34
N VAL A 452 11.47 -2.82 10.38
CA VAL A 452 11.46 -2.26 11.74
C VAL A 452 12.33 -1.01 11.82
N ASP A 453 13.50 -0.98 11.18
CA ASP A 453 14.38 0.20 11.19
C ASP A 453 13.74 1.40 10.50
N VAL A 454 13.07 1.21 9.35
CA VAL A 454 12.31 2.27 8.67
C VAL A 454 11.12 2.71 9.54
N TRP A 455 10.42 1.77 10.17
CA TRP A 455 9.32 2.08 11.09
C TRP A 455 9.80 2.93 12.27
N ILE A 456 10.92 2.58 12.91
CA ILE A 456 11.51 3.36 14.02
C ILE A 456 11.92 4.75 13.53
N LYS A 457 12.54 4.83 12.36
CA LYS A 457 13.01 6.09 11.79
C LYS A 457 11.87 7.07 11.55
N TYR A 458 10.74 6.56 11.07
CA TYR A 458 9.50 7.32 10.91
C TYR A 458 8.85 7.66 12.26
N MET A 459 8.59 6.65 13.09
CA MET A 459 7.79 6.81 14.31
C MET A 459 8.47 7.65 15.39
N LYS A 460 9.80 7.57 15.51
CA LYS A 460 10.53 8.29 16.56
C LYS A 460 10.35 9.81 16.55
N PRO A 461 10.43 10.53 15.40
CA PRO A 461 10.10 11.94 15.35
C PRO A 461 8.60 12.24 15.48
N VAL A 462 7.72 11.47 14.84
CA VAL A 462 6.28 11.77 14.78
C VAL A 462 5.58 11.52 16.12
N THR A 463 6.01 10.51 16.87
CA THR A 463 5.41 10.18 18.18
C THR A 463 5.70 11.21 19.28
N LYS A 464 6.67 12.10 19.08
CA LYS A 464 6.97 13.17 20.06
C LYS A 464 5.78 14.05 20.38
N ASN A 465 4.86 14.19 19.42
CA ASN A 465 3.68 15.03 19.53
C ASN A 465 2.43 14.26 19.99
N LEU A 466 2.51 12.93 20.11
CA LEU A 466 1.38 12.13 20.58
C LEU A 466 1.22 12.25 22.10
N SER A 467 -0.03 12.30 22.54
CA SER A 467 -0.41 12.32 23.96
C SER A 467 -0.82 10.93 24.44
N GLY A 468 -0.63 10.67 25.74
CA GLY A 468 -0.95 9.36 26.32
C GLY A 468 0.25 8.42 26.31
N SER A 469 0.24 7.45 27.21
CA SER A 469 1.30 6.44 27.33
C SER A 469 0.81 5.02 27.03
N ASP A 470 -0.51 4.77 27.10
CA ASP A 470 -1.14 3.47 26.92
C ASP A 470 -2.50 3.63 26.21
N PHE A 471 -3.04 2.53 25.72
CA PHE A 471 -4.33 2.46 25.04
C PHE A 471 -5.48 2.66 26.04
N THR A 472 -6.24 3.75 25.90
CA THR A 472 -7.29 4.17 26.84
C THR A 472 -8.51 3.24 26.84
N TRP A 473 -8.71 2.48 25.76
CA TRP A 473 -9.79 1.49 25.61
C TRP A 473 -9.47 0.15 26.25
N LYS A 474 -8.19 -0.15 26.54
CA LYS A 474 -7.74 -1.43 27.07
C LYS A 474 -8.38 -1.72 28.42
N VAL A 475 -8.97 -2.90 28.55
CA VAL A 475 -9.56 -3.38 29.79
C VAL A 475 -8.73 -4.53 30.36
N GLU A 476 -8.79 -4.73 31.70
CA GLU A 476 -8.17 -5.90 32.30
C GLU A 476 -8.93 -7.15 31.83
N SER A 477 -8.23 -8.04 31.13
CA SER A 477 -8.78 -9.32 30.76
C SER A 477 -8.60 -10.30 31.92
N ASN A 478 -9.71 -10.86 32.41
CA ASN A 478 -9.73 -11.93 33.40
C ASN A 478 -9.47 -13.32 32.76
N ARG A 479 -9.12 -13.39 31.48
CA ARG A 479 -8.80 -14.63 30.78
C ARG A 479 -7.45 -15.18 31.27
N GLN A 480 -7.48 -15.84 32.40
CA GLN A 480 -6.35 -16.66 32.84
C GLN A 480 -6.28 -17.88 31.92
N GLY A 481 -5.08 -18.17 31.40
CA GLY A 481 -4.87 -19.35 30.59
C GLY A 481 -5.44 -20.57 31.29
N GLN A 482 -6.39 -21.23 30.69
CA GLN A 482 -6.75 -22.56 31.11
C GLN A 482 -5.51 -23.40 30.83
N ASN A 483 -5.14 -24.27 31.75
CA ASN A 483 -4.16 -25.33 31.48
C ASN A 483 -4.77 -26.19 30.37
N TYR A 484 -4.60 -25.77 29.14
CA TYR A 484 -4.96 -26.56 27.99
C TYR A 484 -4.08 -27.80 28.04
N SER A 485 -4.67 -28.92 28.42
CA SER A 485 -4.06 -30.23 28.13
C SER A 485 -4.23 -30.35 26.60
N PRO A 486 -3.14 -30.30 25.84
CA PRO A 486 -3.26 -30.50 24.41
C PRO A 486 -4.02 -31.80 24.23
N ILE A 487 -5.07 -31.79 23.42
CA ILE A 487 -5.65 -33.05 22.92
C ILE A 487 -4.44 -33.80 22.39
N PRO A 488 -4.11 -35.01 22.93
CA PRO A 488 -2.92 -35.72 22.47
C PRO A 488 -3.11 -35.84 20.95
N LEU A 489 -2.27 -35.16 20.20
CA LEU A 489 -2.20 -35.35 18.77
C LEU A 489 -2.14 -36.85 18.56
N PRO A 490 -2.99 -37.47 17.73
CA PRO A 490 -2.90 -38.86 17.45
C PRO A 490 -1.43 -39.13 17.13
N THR A 491 -0.81 -40.01 17.91
CA THR A 491 0.57 -40.41 17.72
C THR A 491 0.60 -41.23 16.45
N SER A 492 0.46 -40.53 15.33
CA SER A 492 0.77 -41.05 14.02
C SER A 492 2.29 -41.18 14.01
N THR A 493 2.77 -42.29 14.50
CA THR A 493 4.09 -42.81 14.14
C THR A 493 4.05 -43.11 12.66
N ILE A 494 4.14 -42.07 11.84
CA ILE A 494 4.63 -42.20 10.48
C ILE A 494 6.13 -42.37 10.69
N GLU A 495 6.59 -43.64 10.85
CA GLU A 495 7.99 -43.96 10.69
C GLU A 495 8.43 -43.38 9.33
N PRO A 496 9.53 -42.65 9.27
CA PRO A 496 10.08 -42.22 7.99
C PRO A 496 10.25 -43.47 7.13
N PRO A 497 9.97 -43.42 5.82
CA PRO A 497 10.11 -44.56 4.92
C PRO A 497 11.53 -45.10 5.11
N GLN A 498 11.64 -46.35 5.61
CA GLN A 498 12.91 -47.02 5.72
C GLN A 498 13.51 -47.11 4.33
N SER A 499 14.62 -46.44 4.14
CA SER A 499 15.49 -46.63 3.00
C SER A 499 15.98 -48.09 3.01
N SER A 500 15.34 -48.91 2.21
CA SER A 500 15.78 -50.28 1.94
C SER A 500 17.00 -50.25 1.02
N ASN A 501 18.15 -50.01 1.58
CA ASN A 501 19.45 -50.27 0.95
C ASN A 501 20.42 -50.73 2.01
N GLU A 502 20.26 -51.98 2.45
CA GLU A 502 21.39 -52.77 2.93
C GLU A 502 22.01 -53.49 1.73
N PRO A 503 23.34 -53.42 1.53
CA PRO A 503 24.01 -54.19 0.50
C PRO A 503 24.23 -55.62 1.04
N GLU A 504 23.61 -56.61 0.38
CA GLU A 504 23.97 -58.01 0.56
C GLU A 504 25.46 -58.23 0.21
N ASN A 505 26.21 -58.60 1.21
CA ASN A 505 27.58 -59.10 1.05
C ASN A 505 27.55 -60.54 0.49
N ASN A 506 27.92 -60.70 -0.74
CA ASN A 506 28.31 -62.02 -1.28
C ASN A 506 29.70 -61.92 -1.94
N PRO A 507 30.65 -62.84 -1.65
CA PRO A 507 32.04 -62.68 -2.03
C PRO A 507 32.29 -63.03 -3.50
N ILE A 508 33.02 -62.11 -4.14
CA ILE A 508 33.48 -62.20 -5.51
C ILE A 508 34.61 -63.19 -5.65
N GLN A 509 34.45 -64.18 -6.52
CA GLN A 509 35.57 -64.92 -7.09
C GLN A 509 36.05 -64.23 -8.38
N SER A 510 37.36 -64.05 -8.45
CA SER A 510 38.14 -63.43 -9.47
C SER A 510 38.10 -64.16 -10.82
N GLY A 511 38.08 -63.41 -11.92
CA GLY A 511 38.36 -63.90 -13.27
C GLY A 511 38.34 -62.82 -14.31
N VAL A 512 39.52 -62.32 -14.70
CA VAL A 512 39.78 -61.55 -15.92
C VAL A 512 40.19 -62.53 -17.01
N PRO A 513 39.94 -62.39 -18.34
CA PRO A 513 40.47 -61.33 -19.18
C PRO A 513 39.64 -60.85 -20.39
N SER A 514 39.98 -59.61 -20.81
CA SER A 514 40.20 -59.09 -22.16
C SER A 514 39.32 -59.51 -23.36
N ASP A 515 38.75 -58.56 -24.08
CA ASP A 515 39.09 -58.08 -25.41
C ASP A 515 37.88 -57.38 -26.08
N GLU A 516 38.16 -56.20 -26.60
CA GLU A 516 37.42 -55.49 -27.65
C GLU A 516 37.54 -56.20 -29.03
N PRO A 517 36.93 -55.72 -30.12
CA PRO A 517 35.68 -55.02 -30.42
C PRO A 517 34.88 -55.73 -31.57
N THR A 518 33.71 -55.25 -31.96
CA THR A 518 33.31 -54.91 -33.33
C THR A 518 31.79 -54.74 -33.52
N ARG A 519 31.49 -53.73 -34.28
CA ARG A 519 30.34 -53.39 -35.14
C ARG A 519 29.36 -54.52 -35.53
N ASP A 520 28.10 -54.20 -35.58
CA ASP A 520 27.24 -53.87 -36.74
C ASP A 520 25.75 -54.16 -36.51
N SER A 521 24.97 -53.16 -36.87
CA SER A 521 23.71 -53.18 -37.65
C SER A 521 22.55 -54.14 -37.36
N ASN A 522 21.42 -53.51 -37.33
CA ASN A 522 20.16 -53.79 -38.04
C ASN A 522 18.95 -54.39 -37.30
N ASN A 523 17.90 -53.60 -37.40
CA ASN A 523 16.50 -53.94 -37.76
C ASN A 523 15.64 -54.78 -36.81
N GLY A 524 14.44 -54.22 -36.53
CA GLY A 524 13.27 -55.05 -36.26
C GLY A 524 12.20 -54.49 -35.35
N ASN A 525 11.29 -53.79 -35.93
CA ASN A 525 9.82 -53.83 -35.75
C ASN A 525 9.21 -54.43 -34.46
N GLY A 526 8.31 -53.67 -33.84
CA GLY A 526 7.44 -54.23 -32.80
C GLY A 526 6.45 -53.24 -32.19
N ASN A 527 5.26 -53.25 -32.66
CA ASN A 527 3.99 -52.65 -32.26
C ASN A 527 3.72 -52.67 -30.72
N GLY A 528 3.15 -51.60 -30.18
CA GLY A 528 2.56 -51.60 -28.85
C GLY A 528 1.79 -50.33 -28.51
N ASN A 529 0.51 -50.41 -28.54
CA ASN A 529 -0.56 -49.49 -28.20
C ASN A 529 -0.47 -48.93 -26.79
N GLY A 530 -0.71 -47.64 -26.58
CA GLY A 530 -0.91 -47.04 -25.27
C GLY A 530 -1.57 -45.68 -25.34
N ASN A 531 -2.81 -45.62 -24.99
CA ASN A 531 -3.72 -44.49 -24.88
C ASN A 531 -3.21 -43.46 -23.85
N GLY A 532 -3.21 -42.18 -24.17
CA GLY A 532 -2.98 -41.10 -23.23
C GLY A 532 -3.71 -39.83 -23.67
N ASN A 533 -4.77 -39.51 -22.96
CA ASN A 533 -5.60 -38.34 -23.12
C ASN A 533 -4.83 -37.09 -22.65
N GLY A 534 -4.69 -36.10 -23.49
CA GLY A 534 -4.14 -34.79 -23.14
C GLY A 534 -5.02 -33.69 -23.69
N ASN A 535 -5.71 -33.00 -22.79
CA ASN A 535 -6.54 -31.83 -23.10
C ASN A 535 -5.63 -30.59 -23.17
N GLY A 536 -5.50 -30.00 -24.33
CA GLY A 536 -4.79 -28.74 -24.54
C GLY A 536 -5.75 -27.68 -25.03
N ASN A 537 -5.98 -26.67 -24.21
CA ASN A 537 -6.77 -25.49 -24.58
C ASN A 537 -5.80 -24.46 -25.19
N GLY A 538 -5.89 -24.22 -26.48
CA GLY A 538 -5.15 -23.19 -27.18
C GLY A 538 -6.05 -21.97 -27.44
N ASN A 539 -5.70 -20.83 -26.89
CA ASN A 539 -6.33 -19.55 -27.19
C ASN A 539 -5.52 -18.86 -28.30
N GLY A 540 -6.09 -18.78 -29.49
CA GLY A 540 -5.50 -18.09 -30.64
C GLY A 540 -5.99 -16.64 -30.72
N ASN A 541 -5.04 -15.71 -30.62
CA ASN A 541 -5.27 -14.28 -30.88
C ASN A 541 -5.02 -14.02 -32.38
N GLY A 542 -6.09 -13.69 -33.09
CA GLY A 542 -6.04 -13.30 -34.51
C GLY A 542 -6.03 -11.78 -34.67
N ASN A 543 -4.87 -11.23 -35.06
CA ASN A 543 -4.70 -9.85 -35.48
C ASN A 543 -5.10 -9.73 -36.96
N GLY A 544 -6.18 -9.03 -37.26
CA GLY A 544 -6.63 -8.71 -38.62
C GLY A 544 -6.42 -7.24 -38.95
N ASN A 545 -5.36 -6.92 -39.67
CA ASN A 545 -5.12 -5.63 -40.29
C ASN A 545 -5.93 -5.56 -41.61
N GLY A 546 -6.88 -4.66 -41.71
CA GLY A 546 -7.65 -4.38 -42.92
C GLY A 546 -7.52 -2.91 -43.31
N ASN A 547 -6.63 -2.66 -44.27
CA ASN A 547 -6.52 -1.39 -45.00
C ASN A 547 -7.63 -1.33 -46.05
N GLY A 548 -8.47 -0.33 -46.06
CA GLY A 548 -9.49 -0.08 -47.05
C GLY A 548 -9.57 1.38 -47.42
N ASN A 549 -8.88 1.75 -48.50
CA ASN A 549 -9.01 3.03 -49.21
C ASN A 549 -10.33 3.04 -49.96
N GLY A 550 -11.11 4.11 -49.86
CA GLY A 550 -12.32 4.34 -50.65
C GLY A 550 -12.63 5.81 -50.80
N ASN A 551 -12.22 6.39 -51.90
CA ASN A 551 -12.66 7.68 -52.45
C ASN A 551 -14.14 7.63 -52.83
N GLY A 552 -14.87 8.74 -52.62
CA GLY A 552 -16.20 8.91 -53.24
C GLY A 552 -16.88 10.24 -52.85
N ASN A 553 -16.93 11.11 -53.78
CA ASN A 553 -17.65 12.40 -53.82
C ASN A 553 -19.13 12.33 -53.41
N GLY A 554 -19.62 13.42 -52.82
CA GLY A 554 -21.02 13.77 -52.69
C GLY A 554 -21.20 14.96 -51.76
#